data_eccb0d801dfc5d1db50b5e6e124eb688
#
_entry.id   eccb0d801dfc5d1db50b5e6e124eb688
#
_cell.length_a   1.000
_cell.length_b   1.000
_cell.length_c   1.000
_cell.angle_alpha   90.00
_cell.angle_beta   90.00
_cell.angle_gamma   90.00
#
_symmetry.space_group_name_H-M   'P 1'
#
loop_
_entity.id
_entity.type
_entity.pdbx_description
1 polymer ?
#
loop_
_entity_poly.entity_id
_entity_poly.type
_entity_poly.pdbx_seq_one_letter_code
_entity_poly.pdbx_strand_id
1 'polypeptide(L)'
;MYEPIFFLVEHPEIKINIYCFSLEITPKIKYYDFLSYLLYRLDGICISTSDLKSTNKDRPLNPEILDILKQDKYQVYVKKWEECVTFITDIKNPTGIYKFLKERAEERGHYNYVSFVKSDGTQAQMRDQSNPYTPDDASVYNYAIIDNYTNLTLESNYTKSQNIEKMSKYCVELRDTYKYTMIGVQHQAQSQEGIENLKYNKLEPSSDGLGDCKLTTRDINALIGLFDPFKHDRDVYEGYDLTKLKNYCRFMIICEDRDYGSAGNICPLFFNGASSCFQELPPPNDIKSMAEVYRHIDYLERLKYS
;
A
#
# COMPACT_ATOMS: atom_id res chain seq x y z
N MET A 1 0.45 5.00 -0.23
CA MET A 1 1.73 5.64 -0.58
C MET A 1 1.61 7.15 -0.75
N TYR A 2 0.49 7.72 -1.22
CA TYR A 2 0.35 9.17 -1.48
C TYR A 2 -0.02 9.98 -0.23
N GLU A 3 -0.97 9.53 0.59
CA GLU A 3 -1.37 10.24 1.82
C GLU A 3 -0.21 10.52 2.79
N PRO A 4 0.77 9.63 3.02
CA PRO A 4 1.93 9.96 3.84
C PRO A 4 2.70 11.20 3.37
N ILE A 5 2.69 11.53 2.06
CA ILE A 5 3.37 12.72 1.54
C ILE A 5 2.65 14.00 1.98
N PHE A 6 1.32 13.99 1.99
CA PHE A 6 0.54 15.11 2.52
C PHE A 6 0.83 15.31 4.00
N PHE A 7 0.78 14.24 4.77
CA PHE A 7 1.11 14.27 6.19
C PHE A 7 2.53 14.82 6.45
N LEU A 8 3.52 14.43 5.65
CA LEU A 8 4.91 14.90 5.80
C LEU A 8 5.10 16.37 5.41
N VAL A 9 4.29 16.91 4.53
CA VAL A 9 4.31 18.33 4.19
C VAL A 9 3.72 19.16 5.34
N GLU A 10 2.69 18.63 6.01
CA GLU A 10 2.06 19.26 7.18
C GLU A 10 2.90 19.08 8.46
N HIS A 11 3.71 18.00 8.54
CA HIS A 11 4.53 17.62 9.68
C HIS A 11 6.00 17.47 9.29
N PRO A 12 6.70 18.59 8.98
CA PRO A 12 8.08 18.54 8.47
C PRO A 12 9.12 18.01 9.47
N GLU A 13 8.77 17.97 10.76
CA GLU A 13 9.58 17.39 11.82
C GLU A 13 9.65 15.85 11.77
N ILE A 14 8.70 15.21 11.08
CA ILE A 14 8.64 13.75 10.95
C ILE A 14 9.45 13.31 9.73
N LYS A 15 10.30 12.30 9.94
CA LYS A 15 11.16 11.75 8.91
C LYS A 15 10.69 10.35 8.53
N ILE A 16 10.44 10.14 7.25
CA ILE A 16 10.00 8.84 6.72
C ILE A 16 10.85 8.48 5.49
N ASN A 17 11.31 7.24 5.42
CA ASN A 17 11.83 6.62 4.19
C ASN A 17 10.85 5.55 3.71
N ILE A 18 10.51 5.57 2.44
CA ILE A 18 9.62 4.60 1.80
C ILE A 18 10.41 3.88 0.70
N TYR A 19 10.74 2.61 0.91
CA TYR A 19 11.35 1.74 -0.08
C TYR A 19 10.26 0.97 -0.80
N CYS A 20 10.05 1.23 -2.09
CA CYS A 20 9.00 0.61 -2.87
C CYS A 20 9.58 -0.39 -3.89
N PHE A 21 9.42 -1.68 -3.63
CA PHE A 21 9.70 -2.75 -4.57
C PHE A 21 8.50 -2.92 -5.48
N SER A 22 8.48 -2.14 -6.57
CA SER A 22 7.39 -2.16 -7.54
C SER A 22 7.64 -3.26 -8.59
N LEU A 23 7.11 -4.45 -8.32
CA LEU A 23 7.37 -5.65 -9.11
C LEU A 23 6.43 -5.78 -10.33
N GLU A 24 5.37 -4.97 -10.37
CA GLU A 24 4.34 -4.99 -11.40
C GLU A 24 4.33 -3.72 -12.24
N ILE A 25 4.34 -2.56 -11.61
CA ILE A 25 4.14 -1.26 -12.24
C ILE A 25 5.46 -0.47 -12.23
N THR A 26 5.81 0.15 -13.35
CA THR A 26 7.05 0.94 -13.44
C THR A 26 6.99 2.21 -12.59
N PRO A 27 8.11 2.69 -12.04
CA PRO A 27 8.18 3.94 -11.26
C PRO A 27 7.59 5.13 -12.00
N LYS A 28 7.80 5.20 -13.32
CA LYS A 28 7.23 6.27 -14.17
C LYS A 28 5.71 6.29 -14.12
N ILE A 29 5.05 5.13 -14.12
CA ILE A 29 3.59 5.05 -14.01
C ILE A 29 3.14 5.50 -12.62
N LYS A 30 3.80 5.03 -11.56
CA LYS A 30 3.50 5.44 -10.18
C LYS A 30 3.66 6.96 -9.98
N TYR A 31 4.63 7.57 -10.66
CA TYR A 31 4.80 9.02 -10.62
C TYR A 31 3.64 9.76 -11.32
N TYR A 32 3.18 9.30 -12.48
CA TYR A 32 1.99 9.86 -13.12
C TYR A 32 0.72 9.65 -12.28
N ASP A 33 0.59 8.50 -11.63
CA ASP A 33 -0.52 8.25 -10.69
C ASP A 33 -0.49 9.25 -9.54
N PHE A 34 0.69 9.56 -9.02
CA PHE A 34 0.86 10.57 -7.99
C PHE A 34 0.48 11.97 -8.47
N LEU A 35 0.89 12.38 -9.68
CA LEU A 35 0.49 13.67 -10.27
C LEU A 35 -1.02 13.76 -10.48
N SER A 36 -1.65 12.69 -10.96
CA SER A 36 -3.11 12.61 -11.11
C SER A 36 -3.80 12.74 -9.74
N TYR A 37 -3.27 12.05 -8.74
CA TYR A 37 -3.75 12.15 -7.37
C TYR A 37 -3.63 13.58 -6.82
N LEU A 38 -2.49 14.26 -7.02
CA LEU A 38 -2.28 15.65 -6.59
C LEU A 38 -3.28 16.62 -7.23
N LEU A 39 -3.50 16.52 -8.55
CA LEU A 39 -4.46 17.34 -9.29
C LEU A 39 -5.87 17.21 -8.72
N TYR A 40 -6.28 15.97 -8.46
CA TYR A 40 -7.60 15.72 -7.89
C TYR A 40 -7.70 16.17 -6.43
N ARG A 41 -6.69 15.89 -5.62
CA ARG A 41 -6.70 16.16 -4.17
C ARG A 41 -6.63 17.65 -3.83
N LEU A 42 -5.87 18.44 -4.61
CA LEU A 42 -5.66 19.87 -4.37
C LEU A 42 -6.71 20.76 -5.05
N ASP A 43 -7.11 20.43 -6.27
CA ASP A 43 -7.97 21.31 -7.07
C ASP A 43 -9.21 20.60 -7.65
N GLY A 44 -9.46 19.33 -7.30
CA GLY A 44 -10.59 18.56 -7.85
C GLY A 44 -10.47 18.24 -9.36
N ILE A 45 -9.29 18.44 -9.94
CA ILE A 45 -9.04 18.20 -11.36
C ILE A 45 -8.88 16.70 -11.61
N CYS A 46 -9.85 16.08 -12.26
CA CYS A 46 -9.88 14.65 -12.53
C CYS A 46 -9.25 14.35 -13.88
N ILE A 47 -7.99 13.93 -13.88
CA ILE A 47 -7.25 13.50 -15.08
C ILE A 47 -6.62 12.14 -14.78
N SER A 48 -6.81 11.19 -15.71
CA SER A 48 -6.24 9.86 -15.55
C SER A 48 -4.73 9.84 -15.84
N THR A 49 -4.06 8.82 -15.29
CA THR A 49 -2.65 8.52 -15.62
C THR A 49 -2.42 8.38 -17.13
N SER A 50 -3.37 7.80 -17.85
CA SER A 50 -3.30 7.63 -19.31
C SER A 50 -3.36 8.97 -20.05
N ASP A 51 -4.20 9.89 -19.58
CA ASP A 51 -4.32 11.23 -20.16
C ASP A 51 -3.06 12.07 -19.87
N LEU A 52 -2.51 11.98 -18.63
CA LEU A 52 -1.24 12.65 -18.30
C LEU A 52 -0.07 12.15 -19.15
N LYS A 53 -0.06 10.90 -19.59
CA LYS A 53 0.96 10.36 -20.51
C LYS A 53 0.77 10.83 -21.95
N SER A 54 -0.35 11.48 -22.28
CA SER A 54 -0.73 11.81 -23.66
C SER A 54 -0.72 10.58 -24.58
N THR A 55 -1.06 9.41 -24.06
CA THR A 55 -1.10 8.17 -24.86
C THR A 55 -2.36 8.07 -25.73
N ASN A 56 -3.39 8.82 -25.36
CA ASN A 56 -4.62 8.91 -26.15
C ASN A 56 -4.49 10.07 -27.14
N LYS A 57 -4.40 9.75 -28.45
CA LYS A 57 -4.30 10.76 -29.51
C LYS A 57 -5.59 11.58 -29.68
N ASP A 58 -6.73 11.02 -29.31
CA ASP A 58 -8.04 11.65 -29.38
C ASP A 58 -8.30 12.61 -28.21
N ARG A 59 -7.51 12.50 -27.15
CA ARG A 59 -7.54 13.35 -25.96
C ARG A 59 -6.13 13.83 -25.62
N PRO A 60 -5.56 14.78 -26.36
CA PRO A 60 -4.26 15.35 -26.02
C PRO A 60 -4.35 16.09 -24.69
N LEU A 61 -3.30 15.97 -23.88
CA LEU A 61 -3.22 16.69 -22.62
C LEU A 61 -3.31 18.19 -22.85
N ASN A 62 -4.24 18.87 -22.15
CA ASN A 62 -4.29 20.32 -22.16
C ASN A 62 -2.97 20.89 -21.59
N PRO A 63 -2.24 21.74 -22.34
CA PRO A 63 -0.99 22.34 -21.88
C PRO A 63 -1.11 23.09 -20.54
N GLU A 64 -2.27 23.66 -20.21
CA GLU A 64 -2.54 24.34 -18.93
C GLU A 64 -2.32 23.41 -17.72
N ILE A 65 -2.53 22.11 -17.88
CA ILE A 65 -2.29 21.14 -16.80
C ILE A 65 -0.81 21.10 -16.41
N LEU A 66 0.08 21.20 -17.38
CA LEU A 66 1.52 21.27 -17.11
C LEU A 66 1.90 22.55 -16.36
N ASP A 67 1.24 23.67 -16.65
CA ASP A 67 1.50 24.92 -15.94
C ASP A 67 0.90 24.92 -14.53
N ILE A 68 -0.24 24.25 -14.33
CA ILE A 68 -0.79 23.99 -12.99
C ILE A 68 0.19 23.17 -12.17
N LEU A 69 0.71 22.06 -12.68
CA LEU A 69 1.66 21.18 -11.97
C LEU A 69 2.99 21.88 -11.63
N LYS A 70 3.39 22.93 -12.36
CA LYS A 70 4.59 23.72 -12.06
C LYS A 70 4.41 24.70 -10.90
N GLN A 71 3.18 24.95 -10.43
CA GLN A 71 2.92 25.86 -9.33
C GLN A 71 3.53 25.37 -8.01
N ASP A 72 3.98 26.26 -7.17
CA ASP A 72 4.65 25.95 -5.90
C ASP A 72 3.82 25.03 -4.99
N LYS A 73 2.49 25.20 -4.99
CA LYS A 73 1.59 24.35 -4.21
C LYS A 73 1.64 22.86 -4.58
N TYR A 74 2.02 22.53 -5.82
CA TYR A 74 2.25 21.14 -6.26
C TYR A 74 3.68 20.71 -6.04
N GLN A 75 4.64 21.61 -6.32
CA GLN A 75 6.05 21.31 -6.26
C GLN A 75 6.53 20.94 -4.84
N VAL A 76 5.88 21.45 -3.79
CA VAL A 76 6.20 21.05 -2.41
C VAL A 76 5.96 19.56 -2.17
N TYR A 77 4.86 19.01 -2.71
CA TYR A 77 4.53 17.59 -2.60
C TYR A 77 5.42 16.72 -3.51
N VAL A 78 5.71 17.19 -4.71
CA VAL A 78 6.63 16.50 -5.65
C VAL A 78 8.01 16.36 -5.03
N LYS A 79 8.58 17.43 -4.49
CA LYS A 79 9.88 17.40 -3.79
C LYS A 79 9.85 16.44 -2.60
N LYS A 80 8.79 16.51 -1.78
CA LYS A 80 8.65 15.61 -0.63
C LYS A 80 8.57 14.14 -1.06
N TRP A 81 7.86 13.83 -2.14
CA TRP A 81 7.83 12.51 -2.73
C TRP A 81 9.23 12.04 -3.16
N GLU A 82 9.97 12.86 -3.89
CA GLU A 82 11.32 12.55 -4.36
C GLU A 82 12.32 12.36 -3.22
N GLU A 83 12.15 13.10 -2.11
CA GLU A 83 12.97 12.96 -0.90
C GLU A 83 12.71 11.66 -0.15
N CYS A 84 11.45 11.23 -0.07
CA CYS A 84 11.03 10.14 0.84
C CYS A 84 10.88 8.80 0.15
N VAL A 85 10.59 8.74 -1.16
CA VAL A 85 10.25 7.51 -1.87
C VAL A 85 11.40 7.05 -2.76
N THR A 86 11.88 5.84 -2.49
CA THR A 86 12.89 5.16 -3.32
C THR A 86 12.26 3.96 -4.01
N PHE A 87 12.24 3.95 -5.34
CA PHE A 87 11.78 2.80 -6.12
C PHE A 87 12.94 1.84 -6.43
N ILE A 88 12.71 0.56 -6.16
CA ILE A 88 13.65 -0.52 -6.46
C ILE A 88 12.98 -1.44 -7.49
N THR A 89 13.59 -1.58 -8.67
CA THR A 89 13.01 -2.32 -9.80
C THR A 89 13.85 -3.49 -10.29
N ASP A 90 15.12 -3.51 -9.95
CA ASP A 90 16.11 -4.51 -10.33
C ASP A 90 16.23 -5.67 -9.33
N ILE A 91 15.78 -5.47 -8.10
CA ILE A 91 15.77 -6.48 -7.04
C ILE A 91 14.35 -7.01 -6.87
N LYS A 92 14.13 -8.27 -7.27
CA LYS A 92 12.79 -8.87 -7.32
C LYS A 92 12.66 -10.19 -6.57
N ASN A 93 13.72 -10.73 -6.01
CA ASN A 93 13.71 -11.98 -5.27
C ASN A 93 13.79 -11.75 -3.76
N PRO A 94 13.23 -12.63 -2.91
CA PRO A 94 13.18 -12.46 -1.47
C PRO A 94 14.54 -12.16 -0.81
N THR A 95 15.57 -12.93 -1.15
CA THR A 95 16.91 -12.74 -0.55
C THR A 95 17.54 -11.41 -0.95
N GLY A 96 17.32 -10.96 -2.19
CA GLY A 96 17.81 -9.66 -2.67
C GLY A 96 17.13 -8.50 -1.92
N ILE A 97 15.80 -8.55 -1.79
CA ILE A 97 15.02 -7.55 -1.05
C ILE A 97 15.48 -7.46 0.41
N TYR A 98 15.61 -8.63 1.07
CA TYR A 98 16.09 -8.69 2.44
C TYR A 98 17.50 -8.08 2.59
N LYS A 99 18.46 -8.46 1.73
CA LYS A 99 19.83 -7.94 1.77
C LYS A 99 19.86 -6.43 1.56
N PHE A 100 19.15 -5.92 0.57
CA PHE A 100 19.07 -4.49 0.31
C PHE A 100 18.57 -3.72 1.53
N LEU A 101 17.46 -4.12 2.13
CA LEU A 101 16.90 -3.42 3.30
C LEU A 101 17.79 -3.55 4.53
N LYS A 102 18.41 -4.71 4.71
CA LYS A 102 19.40 -4.92 5.78
C LYS A 102 20.61 -3.99 5.62
N GLU A 103 21.19 -3.89 4.42
CA GLU A 103 22.29 -2.99 4.12
C GLU A 103 21.93 -1.52 4.39
N ARG A 104 20.72 -1.09 3.98
CA ARG A 104 20.21 0.26 4.29
C ARG A 104 20.07 0.51 5.80
N ALA A 105 19.68 -0.51 6.57
CA ALA A 105 19.65 -0.41 8.03
C ALA A 105 21.07 -0.32 8.60
N GLU A 106 21.97 -1.20 8.18
CA GLU A 106 23.37 -1.23 8.65
C GLU A 106 24.13 0.06 8.37
N GLU A 107 23.77 0.80 7.31
CA GLU A 107 24.32 2.13 7.01
C GLU A 107 23.81 3.23 7.96
N ARG A 108 22.73 2.98 8.70
CA ARG A 108 21.99 3.97 9.52
C ARG A 108 21.82 3.52 10.97
N GLY A 109 22.64 2.61 11.42
CA GLY A 109 22.60 2.11 12.77
C GLY A 109 23.71 1.09 13.03
N HIS A 110 23.68 0.53 14.21
CA HIS A 110 24.73 -0.38 14.67
C HIS A 110 24.17 -1.56 15.43
N TYR A 111 24.95 -2.65 15.46
CA TYR A 111 24.63 -3.82 16.24
C TYR A 111 25.07 -3.69 17.69
N ASN A 112 24.22 -4.14 18.58
CA ASN A 112 24.52 -4.20 20.01
C ASN A 112 25.14 -5.55 20.38
N TYR A 113 26.12 -5.53 21.29
CA TYR A 113 26.81 -6.71 21.75
C TYR A 113 26.85 -6.74 23.28
N VAL A 114 26.67 -7.94 23.82
CA VAL A 114 26.83 -8.23 25.26
C VAL A 114 28.11 -9.07 25.47
N SER A 115 28.88 -8.73 26.47
CA SER A 115 30.06 -9.50 26.84
C SER A 115 29.69 -10.65 27.79
N PHE A 116 30.29 -11.80 27.60
CA PHE A 116 30.15 -12.96 28.47
C PHE A 116 31.48 -13.68 28.64
N VAL A 117 31.59 -14.49 29.68
CA VAL A 117 32.77 -15.31 29.95
C VAL A 117 32.49 -16.75 29.51
N LYS A 118 33.35 -17.28 28.64
CA LYS A 118 33.30 -18.68 28.23
C LYS A 118 33.70 -19.62 29.34
N SER A 119 33.43 -20.91 29.18
CA SER A 119 33.79 -21.96 30.15
C SER A 119 35.30 -22.10 30.43
N ASP A 120 36.14 -21.63 29.50
CA ASP A 120 37.59 -21.57 29.59
C ASP A 120 38.12 -20.29 30.28
N GLY A 121 37.23 -19.42 30.76
CA GLY A 121 37.58 -18.15 31.40
C GLY A 121 37.85 -17.00 30.44
N THR A 122 37.82 -17.19 29.12
CA THR A 122 38.05 -16.12 28.14
C THR A 122 36.81 -15.24 27.99
N GLN A 123 37.01 -13.93 27.84
CA GLN A 123 35.95 -12.99 27.51
C GLN A 123 35.59 -13.10 26.00
N ALA A 124 34.30 -13.11 25.72
CA ALA A 124 33.76 -13.10 24.37
C ALA A 124 32.59 -12.13 24.28
N GLN A 125 32.24 -11.74 23.07
CA GLN A 125 31.07 -10.92 22.79
C GLN A 125 30.11 -11.70 21.89
N MET A 126 28.82 -11.55 22.14
CA MET A 126 27.76 -12.03 21.26
C MET A 126 26.77 -10.90 21.01
N ARG A 127 26.04 -10.98 19.89
CA ARG A 127 24.97 -10.02 19.61
C ARG A 127 23.95 -10.05 20.73
N ASP A 128 23.52 -8.89 21.19
CA ASP A 128 22.43 -8.79 22.16
C ASP A 128 21.13 -9.33 21.53
N GLN A 129 20.59 -10.39 22.11
CA GLN A 129 19.37 -11.01 21.58
C GLN A 129 18.10 -10.21 21.94
N SER A 130 18.15 -9.41 22.99
CA SER A 130 17.02 -8.58 23.44
C SER A 130 16.88 -7.28 22.65
N ASN A 131 18.00 -6.72 22.22
CA ASN A 131 18.06 -5.52 21.38
C ASN A 131 19.23 -5.63 20.42
N PRO A 132 19.08 -6.40 19.33
CA PRO A 132 20.20 -6.73 18.44
C PRO A 132 20.72 -5.57 17.59
N TYR A 133 19.92 -4.51 17.41
CA TYR A 133 20.24 -3.37 16.54
C TYR A 133 19.62 -2.09 17.08
N THR A 134 20.37 -0.99 16.98
CA THR A 134 19.90 0.37 17.31
C THR A 134 20.08 1.28 16.09
N PRO A 135 19.03 1.98 15.60
CA PRO A 135 19.18 2.99 14.58
C PRO A 135 19.89 4.23 15.15
N ASP A 136 20.72 4.88 14.34
CA ASP A 136 21.43 6.13 14.72
C ASP A 136 20.47 7.29 14.95
N ASP A 137 19.34 7.31 14.23
CA ASP A 137 18.25 8.25 14.44
C ASP A 137 16.91 7.48 14.61
N ALA A 138 16.47 7.32 15.87
CA ALA A 138 15.24 6.63 16.21
C ALA A 138 13.97 7.41 15.81
N SER A 139 14.08 8.67 15.36
CA SER A 139 12.96 9.47 14.88
C SER A 139 12.60 9.20 13.42
N VAL A 140 13.40 8.40 12.70
CA VAL A 140 13.16 8.05 11.29
C VAL A 140 12.33 6.77 11.18
N TYR A 141 11.17 6.87 10.56
CA TYR A 141 10.33 5.72 10.24
C TYR A 141 10.70 5.15 8.88
N ASN A 142 10.97 3.85 8.83
CA ASN A 142 11.33 3.16 7.59
C ASN A 142 10.21 2.21 7.15
N TYR A 143 9.62 2.49 5.99
CA TYR A 143 8.60 1.66 5.36
C TYR A 143 9.20 0.89 4.19
N ALA A 144 8.82 -0.38 4.05
CA ALA A 144 9.13 -1.15 2.86
C ALA A 144 7.84 -1.74 2.28
N ILE A 145 7.55 -1.39 1.03
CA ILE A 145 6.35 -1.81 0.30
C ILE A 145 6.79 -2.80 -0.78
N ILE A 146 6.18 -3.99 -0.80
CA ILE A 146 6.40 -5.02 -1.81
C ILE A 146 5.10 -5.20 -2.60
N ASP A 147 5.05 -4.66 -3.81
CA ASP A 147 3.87 -4.63 -4.68
C ASP A 147 4.17 -5.37 -5.99
N ASN A 148 3.79 -6.69 -6.13
CA ASN A 148 3.13 -7.57 -5.17
C ASN A 148 3.91 -8.89 -5.01
N TYR A 149 3.57 -9.71 -4.01
CA TYR A 149 4.22 -11.00 -3.74
C TYR A 149 4.11 -12.01 -4.88
N THR A 150 3.03 -11.94 -5.67
CA THR A 150 2.81 -12.82 -6.84
C THR A 150 3.90 -12.68 -7.89
N ASN A 151 4.53 -11.49 -8.00
CA ASN A 151 5.55 -11.15 -8.98
C ASN A 151 6.99 -11.28 -8.45
N LEU A 152 7.18 -11.84 -7.26
CA LEU A 152 8.51 -12.16 -6.77
C LEU A 152 9.20 -13.19 -7.70
N THR A 153 10.43 -12.88 -8.10
CA THR A 153 11.26 -13.83 -8.86
C THR A 153 11.57 -15.04 -8.00
N LEU A 154 11.33 -16.22 -8.56
CA LEU A 154 11.59 -17.49 -7.88
C LEU A 154 13.09 -17.69 -7.64
N GLU A 155 13.44 -18.10 -6.45
CA GLU A 155 14.78 -18.53 -6.11
C GLU A 155 14.95 -20.03 -6.43
N SER A 156 16.19 -20.46 -6.66
CA SER A 156 16.50 -21.84 -7.02
C SER A 156 15.94 -22.83 -5.98
N ASN A 157 15.26 -23.86 -6.45
CA ASN A 157 14.66 -24.92 -5.63
C ASN A 157 13.47 -24.50 -4.75
N TYR A 158 12.87 -23.31 -4.99
CA TYR A 158 11.67 -22.87 -4.29
C TYR A 158 10.45 -22.95 -5.21
N THR A 159 9.32 -23.40 -4.68
CA THR A 159 8.00 -23.19 -5.27
C THR A 159 7.55 -21.75 -5.03
N LYS A 160 6.54 -21.28 -5.75
CA LYS A 160 5.98 -19.94 -5.58
C LYS A 160 5.55 -19.69 -4.13
N SER A 161 4.82 -20.64 -3.54
CA SER A 161 4.37 -20.54 -2.15
C SER A 161 5.54 -20.47 -1.16
N GLN A 162 6.55 -21.32 -1.33
CA GLN A 162 7.74 -21.31 -0.47
C GLN A 162 8.56 -20.02 -0.62
N ASN A 163 8.60 -19.45 -1.83
CA ASN A 163 9.27 -18.18 -2.11
C ASN A 163 8.59 -17.02 -1.38
N ILE A 164 7.25 -17.00 -1.39
CA ILE A 164 6.44 -16.00 -0.66
C ILE A 164 6.59 -16.21 0.85
N GLU A 165 6.53 -17.44 1.35
CA GLU A 165 6.76 -17.75 2.76
C GLU A 165 8.14 -17.29 3.23
N LYS A 166 9.17 -17.47 2.41
CA LYS A 166 10.53 -16.98 2.70
C LYS A 166 10.55 -15.47 2.82
N MET A 167 9.88 -14.75 1.91
CA MET A 167 9.77 -13.29 1.99
C MET A 167 9.05 -12.86 3.26
N SER A 168 7.97 -13.55 3.63
CA SER A 168 7.23 -13.28 4.86
C SER A 168 8.12 -13.40 6.11
N LYS A 169 8.92 -14.45 6.21
CA LYS A 169 9.90 -14.61 7.30
C LYS A 169 10.96 -13.52 7.34
N TYR A 170 11.44 -13.09 6.18
CA TYR A 170 12.34 -11.94 6.08
C TYR A 170 11.67 -10.63 6.52
N CYS A 171 10.38 -10.45 6.23
CA CYS A 171 9.63 -9.29 6.74
C CYS A 171 9.58 -9.27 8.27
N VAL A 172 9.39 -10.43 8.91
CA VAL A 172 9.44 -10.53 10.39
C VAL A 172 10.81 -10.11 10.91
N GLU A 173 11.90 -10.61 10.34
CA GLU A 173 13.25 -10.24 10.78
C GLU A 173 13.53 -8.74 10.57
N LEU A 174 13.13 -8.18 9.42
CA LEU A 174 13.28 -6.76 9.12
C LEU A 174 12.49 -5.89 10.08
N ARG A 175 11.27 -6.29 10.43
CA ARG A 175 10.43 -5.61 11.43
C ARG A 175 11.05 -5.68 12.82
N ASP A 176 11.35 -6.87 13.29
CA ASP A 176 11.71 -7.11 14.69
C ASP A 176 13.13 -6.61 14.97
N THR A 177 14.08 -6.86 14.07
CA THR A 177 15.48 -6.46 14.23
C THR A 177 15.72 -5.03 13.79
N TYR A 178 15.36 -4.68 12.54
CA TYR A 178 15.76 -3.43 11.92
C TYR A 178 14.70 -2.33 11.96
N LYS A 179 13.56 -2.59 12.61
CA LYS A 179 12.48 -1.63 12.86
C LYS A 179 11.80 -1.10 11.59
N TYR A 180 11.74 -1.92 10.54
CA TYR A 180 10.96 -1.60 9.36
C TYR A 180 9.46 -1.82 9.60
N THR A 181 8.63 -0.95 9.02
CA THR A 181 7.22 -1.24 8.79
C THR A 181 7.09 -1.90 7.42
N MET A 182 6.79 -3.21 7.41
CA MET A 182 6.70 -3.99 6.19
C MET A 182 5.26 -4.03 5.67
N ILE A 183 5.05 -3.67 4.40
CA ILE A 183 3.75 -3.70 3.73
C ILE A 183 3.86 -4.62 2.51
N GLY A 184 3.20 -5.77 2.57
CA GLY A 184 3.14 -6.71 1.45
C GLY A 184 1.76 -6.69 0.78
N VAL A 185 1.72 -6.58 -0.53
CA VAL A 185 0.49 -6.72 -1.32
C VAL A 185 0.39 -8.14 -1.83
N GLN A 186 -0.75 -8.78 -1.59
CA GLN A 186 -1.03 -10.13 -2.06
C GLN A 186 -2.44 -10.21 -2.65
N HIS A 187 -2.58 -10.88 -3.78
CA HIS A 187 -3.89 -11.05 -4.41
C HIS A 187 -4.71 -12.12 -3.71
N GLN A 188 -6.02 -11.94 -3.74
CA GLN A 188 -6.99 -12.98 -3.37
C GLN A 188 -7.00 -14.08 -4.46
N ALA A 189 -7.21 -15.33 -4.06
CA ALA A 189 -7.32 -16.44 -4.98
C ALA A 189 -8.59 -16.32 -5.83
N GLN A 190 -8.48 -16.60 -7.14
CA GLN A 190 -9.65 -16.60 -8.03
C GLN A 190 -10.76 -17.58 -7.59
N SER A 191 -10.39 -18.66 -6.91
CA SER A 191 -11.36 -19.61 -6.34
C SER A 191 -12.30 -18.97 -5.33
N GLN A 192 -11.93 -17.84 -4.71
CA GLN A 192 -12.79 -17.10 -3.80
C GLN A 192 -13.94 -16.38 -4.52
N GLU A 193 -13.80 -16.10 -5.80
CA GLU A 193 -14.86 -15.54 -6.66
C GLU A 193 -15.75 -16.63 -7.27
N GLY A 194 -15.58 -17.90 -6.85
CA GLY A 194 -16.34 -19.04 -7.37
C GLY A 194 -17.84 -18.99 -7.01
N ILE A 195 -18.65 -19.70 -7.82
CA ILE A 195 -20.13 -19.74 -7.71
C ILE A 195 -20.61 -20.13 -6.30
N GLU A 196 -19.89 -21.00 -5.61
CA GLU A 196 -20.25 -21.41 -4.25
C GLU A 196 -20.13 -20.25 -3.26
N ASN A 197 -19.04 -19.50 -3.30
CA ASN A 197 -18.84 -18.33 -2.43
C ASN A 197 -19.83 -17.22 -2.77
N LEU A 198 -20.14 -17.03 -4.05
CA LEU A 198 -21.19 -16.12 -4.50
C LEU A 198 -22.56 -16.53 -3.90
N LYS A 199 -22.91 -17.82 -4.02
CA LYS A 199 -24.18 -18.37 -3.51
C LYS A 199 -24.32 -18.22 -1.99
N TYR A 200 -23.24 -18.40 -1.25
CA TYR A 200 -23.24 -18.29 0.22
C TYR A 200 -22.88 -16.88 0.73
N ASN A 201 -22.75 -15.89 -0.15
CA ASN A 201 -22.43 -14.52 0.18
C ASN A 201 -21.06 -14.36 0.89
N LYS A 202 -20.07 -15.22 0.52
CA LYS A 202 -18.72 -15.29 1.12
C LYS A 202 -17.65 -14.75 0.18
N LEU A 203 -17.88 -13.58 -0.41
CA LEU A 203 -16.95 -12.95 -1.37
C LEU A 203 -16.00 -11.95 -0.71
N GLU A 204 -16.24 -11.64 0.55
CA GLU A 204 -15.38 -10.70 1.29
C GLU A 204 -13.97 -11.23 1.45
N PRO A 205 -12.98 -10.34 1.43
CA PRO A 205 -11.61 -10.71 1.72
C PRO A 205 -11.47 -11.40 3.07
N SER A 206 -10.63 -12.41 3.12
CA SER A 206 -10.35 -13.17 4.35
C SER A 206 -8.94 -13.76 4.31
N SER A 207 -8.42 -14.19 5.45
CA SER A 207 -7.15 -14.91 5.55
C SER A 207 -7.15 -16.19 4.73
N ASP A 208 -8.28 -16.90 4.69
CA ASP A 208 -8.45 -18.10 3.87
C ASP A 208 -8.50 -17.81 2.37
N GLY A 209 -8.84 -16.59 2.00
CA GLY A 209 -8.93 -16.12 0.62
C GLY A 209 -7.60 -15.79 -0.03
N LEU A 210 -6.50 -15.74 0.70
CA LEU A 210 -5.20 -15.39 0.12
C LEU A 210 -4.77 -16.37 -0.97
N GLY A 211 -4.39 -15.81 -2.12
CA GLY A 211 -3.81 -16.57 -3.23
C GLY A 211 -2.35 -16.94 -2.96
N ASP A 212 -1.84 -17.89 -3.72
CA ASP A 212 -0.45 -18.32 -3.77
C ASP A 212 0.16 -18.84 -2.44
N CYS A 213 -0.04 -18.15 -1.31
CA CYS A 213 0.49 -18.56 -0.01
C CYS A 213 -0.38 -18.03 1.14
N LYS A 214 -1.02 -18.94 1.89
CA LYS A 214 -1.78 -18.60 3.10
C LYS A 214 -0.90 -18.49 4.34
N LEU A 215 0.33 -19.01 4.30
CA LEU A 215 1.22 -19.03 5.47
C LEU A 215 1.69 -17.62 5.89
N THR A 216 1.59 -16.64 4.98
CA THR A 216 1.92 -15.24 5.28
C THR A 216 1.08 -14.69 6.44
N THR A 217 -0.16 -15.19 6.63
CA THR A 217 -1.02 -14.76 7.75
C THR A 217 -0.44 -15.05 9.14
N ARG A 218 0.51 -15.99 9.23
CA ARG A 218 1.15 -16.33 10.52
C ARG A 218 2.15 -15.28 10.98
N ASP A 219 2.67 -14.49 10.07
CA ASP A 219 3.82 -13.59 10.27
C ASP A 219 3.42 -12.12 10.36
N ILE A 220 2.19 -11.77 9.95
CA ILE A 220 1.69 -10.40 9.90
C ILE A 220 1.08 -9.94 11.23
N ASN A 221 1.08 -8.64 11.48
CA ASN A 221 0.35 -8.01 12.58
C ASN A 221 -1.11 -7.73 12.18
N ALA A 222 -1.32 -7.25 10.95
CA ALA A 222 -2.65 -6.97 10.44
C ALA A 222 -2.79 -7.46 8.98
N LEU A 223 -3.99 -7.94 8.63
CA LEU A 223 -4.43 -8.25 7.28
C LEU A 223 -5.60 -7.32 6.94
N ILE A 224 -5.38 -6.52 5.91
CA ILE A 224 -6.40 -5.59 5.41
C ILE A 224 -6.81 -6.05 4.02
N GLY A 225 -8.10 -6.30 3.83
CA GLY A 225 -8.68 -6.61 2.53
C GLY A 225 -9.40 -5.40 1.93
N LEU A 226 -9.33 -5.26 0.60
CA LEU A 226 -10.10 -4.26 -0.13
C LEU A 226 -11.16 -4.98 -0.94
N PHE A 227 -12.43 -4.73 -0.63
CA PHE A 227 -13.58 -5.38 -1.24
C PHE A 227 -14.31 -4.45 -2.22
N ASP A 228 -14.66 -4.97 -3.39
CA ASP A 228 -15.47 -4.30 -4.41
C ASP A 228 -16.81 -5.02 -4.56
N PRO A 229 -17.85 -4.69 -3.79
CA PRO A 229 -19.14 -5.36 -3.88
C PRO A 229 -19.90 -5.05 -5.19
N PHE A 230 -19.61 -3.91 -5.84
CA PHE A 230 -20.24 -3.56 -7.12
C PHE A 230 -19.83 -4.52 -8.25
N LYS A 231 -18.58 -5.01 -8.24
CA LYS A 231 -18.08 -6.04 -9.18
C LYS A 231 -18.92 -7.33 -9.12
N HIS A 232 -19.60 -7.58 -8.00
CA HIS A 232 -20.38 -8.79 -7.73
C HIS A 232 -21.89 -8.56 -7.82
N ASP A 233 -22.33 -7.53 -8.58
CA ASP A 233 -23.73 -7.21 -8.86
C ASP A 233 -24.61 -7.08 -7.60
N ARG A 234 -24.05 -6.56 -6.52
CA ARG A 234 -24.82 -6.27 -5.31
C ARG A 234 -25.45 -4.89 -5.42
N ASP A 235 -26.73 -4.79 -5.08
CA ASP A 235 -27.45 -3.52 -5.04
C ASP A 235 -27.19 -2.74 -3.75
N VAL A 236 -26.98 -3.46 -2.64
CA VAL A 236 -26.75 -2.89 -1.31
C VAL A 236 -25.63 -3.65 -0.59
N TYR A 237 -24.77 -2.90 0.11
CA TYR A 237 -23.77 -3.48 1.01
C TYR A 237 -23.54 -2.52 2.19
N GLU A 238 -23.53 -3.05 3.43
CA GLU A 238 -23.36 -2.27 4.68
C GLU A 238 -24.27 -1.02 4.76
N GLY A 239 -25.49 -1.14 4.23
CA GLY A 239 -26.48 -0.05 4.20
C GLY A 239 -26.27 0.98 3.07
N TYR A 240 -25.24 0.86 2.26
CA TYR A 240 -24.97 1.73 1.12
C TYR A 240 -25.68 1.26 -0.15
N ASP A 241 -26.30 2.20 -0.87
CA ASP A 241 -26.93 1.99 -2.18
C ASP A 241 -25.84 1.95 -3.27
N LEU A 242 -25.44 0.74 -3.66
CA LEU A 242 -24.39 0.53 -4.66
C LEU A 242 -24.84 0.88 -6.08
N THR A 243 -26.15 0.91 -6.34
CA THR A 243 -26.70 1.32 -7.64
C THR A 243 -26.39 2.79 -7.93
N LYS A 244 -26.30 3.61 -6.86
CA LYS A 244 -25.92 5.03 -6.96
C LYS A 244 -24.41 5.24 -6.83
N LEU A 245 -23.74 4.49 -5.95
CA LEU A 245 -22.26 4.57 -5.80
C LEU A 245 -21.53 3.98 -7.00
N LYS A 246 -22.11 3.00 -7.68
CA LYS A 246 -21.51 2.34 -8.86
C LYS A 246 -20.09 1.83 -8.54
N ASN A 247 -19.16 1.98 -9.46
CA ASN A 247 -17.75 1.60 -9.28
C ASN A 247 -16.92 2.63 -8.46
N TYR A 248 -17.57 3.60 -7.81
CA TYR A 248 -16.91 4.60 -6.98
C TYR A 248 -16.89 4.26 -5.50
N CYS A 249 -17.05 3.00 -5.13
CA CYS A 249 -16.95 2.57 -3.74
C CYS A 249 -16.01 1.37 -3.59
N ARG A 250 -15.36 1.31 -2.44
CA ARG A 250 -14.60 0.16 -1.96
C ARG A 250 -14.82 0.05 -0.46
N PHE A 251 -14.67 -1.15 0.06
CA PHE A 251 -14.79 -1.39 1.49
C PHE A 251 -13.47 -2.00 1.98
N MET A 252 -12.80 -1.27 2.85
CA MET A 252 -11.60 -1.75 3.53
C MET A 252 -12.02 -2.56 4.74
N ILE A 253 -11.64 -3.83 4.77
CA ILE A 253 -12.01 -4.79 5.81
C ILE A 253 -10.75 -5.18 6.57
N ILE A 254 -10.76 -5.05 7.89
CA ILE A 254 -9.70 -5.56 8.75
C ILE A 254 -9.96 -7.05 8.96
N CYS A 255 -9.31 -7.90 8.15
CA CYS A 255 -9.51 -9.36 8.21
C CYS A 255 -8.84 -9.98 9.43
N GLU A 256 -7.66 -9.49 9.80
CA GLU A 256 -6.88 -9.93 10.96
C GLU A 256 -6.23 -8.71 11.62
N ASP A 257 -6.23 -8.70 12.95
CA ASP A 257 -5.51 -7.70 13.74
C ASP A 257 -5.10 -8.34 15.07
N ARG A 258 -3.79 -8.47 15.28
CA ARG A 258 -3.24 -9.12 16.47
C ARG A 258 -2.98 -8.16 17.61
N ASP A 259 -2.83 -6.88 17.29
CA ASP A 259 -2.37 -5.90 18.26
C ASP A 259 -3.54 -5.18 18.96
N TYR A 260 -4.63 -4.90 18.21
CA TYR A 260 -5.72 -4.05 18.71
C TYR A 260 -7.10 -4.74 18.73
N GLY A 261 -7.22 -5.97 18.20
CA GLY A 261 -8.47 -6.71 18.19
C GLY A 261 -9.58 -6.06 17.33
N SER A 262 -9.19 -5.30 16.32
CA SER A 262 -10.12 -4.59 15.42
C SER A 262 -10.59 -5.43 14.22
N ALA A 263 -10.29 -6.72 14.19
CA ALA A 263 -10.73 -7.63 13.14
C ALA A 263 -12.26 -7.61 12.97
N GLY A 264 -12.72 -7.60 11.72
CA GLY A 264 -14.12 -7.48 11.35
C GLY A 264 -14.61 -6.05 11.14
N ASN A 265 -13.83 -5.03 11.52
CA ASN A 265 -14.20 -3.64 11.22
C ASN A 265 -14.13 -3.35 9.72
N ILE A 266 -15.13 -2.61 9.23
CA ILE A 266 -15.27 -2.22 7.83
C ILE A 266 -15.24 -0.70 7.73
N CYS A 267 -14.35 -0.18 6.87
CA CYS A 267 -14.30 1.23 6.53
C CYS A 267 -14.78 1.42 5.09
N PRO A 268 -15.95 2.05 4.87
CA PRO A 268 -16.46 2.34 3.54
C PRO A 268 -15.69 3.50 2.91
N LEU A 269 -15.27 3.33 1.66
CA LEU A 269 -14.44 4.28 0.95
C LEU A 269 -15.09 4.71 -0.37
N PHE A 270 -15.15 6.01 -0.62
CA PHE A 270 -15.27 6.53 -1.97
C PHE A 270 -13.95 6.28 -2.70
N PHE A 271 -14.03 5.81 -3.94
CA PHE A 271 -12.87 5.50 -4.77
C PHE A 271 -12.97 6.18 -6.13
N ASN A 272 -12.06 7.10 -6.42
CA ASN A 272 -11.88 7.62 -7.78
C ASN A 272 -10.73 6.89 -8.48
N GLY A 273 -11.06 5.92 -9.32
CA GLY A 273 -10.06 5.11 -10.03
C GLY A 273 -9.21 5.90 -11.03
N ALA A 274 -9.69 7.03 -11.55
CA ALA A 274 -8.92 7.86 -12.48
C ALA A 274 -7.73 8.56 -11.78
N SER A 275 -7.89 8.92 -10.51
CA SER A 275 -6.87 9.60 -9.71
C SER A 275 -6.28 8.74 -8.61
N SER A 276 -6.65 7.45 -8.52
CA SER A 276 -6.24 6.54 -7.44
C SER A 276 -6.53 7.09 -6.02
N CYS A 277 -7.58 7.91 -5.89
CA CYS A 277 -7.93 8.59 -4.65
C CYS A 277 -8.99 7.80 -3.88
N PHE A 278 -8.72 7.60 -2.59
CA PHE A 278 -9.65 7.05 -1.61
C PHE A 278 -10.03 8.12 -0.60
N GLN A 279 -11.32 8.16 -0.24
CA GLN A 279 -11.84 9.02 0.84
C GLN A 279 -12.88 8.23 1.62
N GLU A 280 -12.94 8.41 2.93
CA GLU A 280 -13.97 7.76 3.73
C GLU A 280 -15.36 8.26 3.32
N LEU A 281 -16.30 7.33 3.14
CA LEU A 281 -17.69 7.66 2.86
C LEU A 281 -18.39 8.10 4.16
N PRO A 282 -19.29 9.10 4.08
CA PRO A 282 -20.14 9.42 5.22
C PRO A 282 -21.06 8.22 5.55
N PRO A 283 -21.57 8.12 6.79
CA PRO A 283 -22.49 7.06 7.16
C PRO A 283 -23.70 6.99 6.21
N PRO A 284 -24.21 5.80 5.88
CA PRO A 284 -25.27 5.64 4.87
C PRO A 284 -26.60 6.30 5.26
N ASN A 285 -26.83 6.55 6.54
CA ASN A 285 -27.99 7.26 7.07
C ASN A 285 -27.83 8.80 7.10
N ASP A 286 -26.63 9.33 6.82
CA ASP A 286 -26.44 10.77 6.60
C ASP A 286 -26.84 11.14 5.17
N ILE A 287 -28.15 11.34 4.99
CA ILE A 287 -28.77 11.59 3.68
C ILE A 287 -28.18 12.83 3.01
N LYS A 288 -27.81 13.87 3.78
CA LYS A 288 -27.29 15.12 3.23
C LYS A 288 -25.89 14.92 2.65
N SER A 289 -24.97 14.36 3.43
CA SER A 289 -23.59 14.10 2.98
C SER A 289 -23.56 13.06 1.87
N MET A 290 -24.40 12.02 1.94
CA MET A 290 -24.52 11.04 0.85
C MET A 290 -25.05 11.64 -0.45
N ALA A 291 -25.98 12.59 -0.39
CA ALA A 291 -26.45 13.31 -1.58
C ALA A 291 -25.34 14.14 -2.24
N GLU A 292 -24.37 14.63 -1.48
CA GLU A 292 -23.19 15.33 -2.00
C GLU A 292 -22.26 14.35 -2.72
N VAL A 293 -22.04 13.15 -2.15
CA VAL A 293 -21.27 12.08 -2.79
C VAL A 293 -21.91 11.68 -4.12
N TYR A 294 -23.22 11.47 -4.17
CA TYR A 294 -23.89 11.08 -5.41
C TYR A 294 -23.80 12.17 -6.48
N ARG A 295 -23.95 13.46 -6.12
CA ARG A 295 -23.76 14.58 -7.05
C ARG A 295 -22.32 14.63 -7.60
N HIS A 296 -21.34 14.34 -6.74
CA HIS A 296 -19.95 14.28 -7.16
C HIS A 296 -19.69 13.12 -8.12
N ILE A 297 -20.28 11.95 -7.89
CA ILE A 297 -20.21 10.81 -8.81
C ILE A 297 -20.83 11.17 -10.16
N ASP A 298 -22.01 11.80 -10.18
CA ASP A 298 -22.64 12.24 -11.42
C ASP A 298 -21.79 13.26 -12.20
N TYR A 299 -21.07 14.12 -11.50
CA TYR A 299 -20.10 15.02 -12.11
C TYR A 299 -18.92 14.25 -12.75
N LEU A 300 -18.32 13.31 -12.04
CA LEU A 300 -17.23 12.49 -12.56
C LEU A 300 -17.65 11.64 -13.76
N GLU A 301 -18.85 11.10 -13.74
CA GLU A 301 -19.39 10.33 -14.86
C GLU A 301 -19.53 11.21 -16.13
N ARG A 302 -19.97 12.47 -15.98
CA ARG A 302 -20.04 13.40 -17.14
C ARG A 302 -18.67 13.68 -17.73
N LEU A 303 -17.64 13.81 -16.89
CA LEU A 303 -16.25 14.04 -17.36
C LEU A 303 -15.70 12.87 -18.18
N LYS A 304 -16.16 11.65 -17.98
CA LYS A 304 -15.72 10.49 -18.79
C LYS A 304 -16.17 10.57 -20.24
N TYR A 305 -17.28 11.27 -20.52
CA TYR A 305 -17.90 11.36 -21.83
C TYR A 305 -17.73 12.73 -22.50
N SER A 306 -17.09 13.66 -21.83
CA SER A 306 -16.69 14.96 -22.37
C SER A 306 -15.25 14.92 -22.90
#